data_ad336108e8e645b8cef88a177ed937dc
#
_entry.id   ad336108e8e645b8cef88a177ed937dc
#
_cell.length_a   1.000
_cell.length_b   1.000
_cell.length_c   1.000
_cell.angle_alpha   90.00
_cell.angle_beta   90.00
_cell.angle_gamma   90.00
#
_symmetry.space_group_name_H-M   'P 1'
#
loop_
_entity.id
_entity.type
_entity.pdbx_description
1 polymer ?
#
loop_
_entity_poly.entity_id
_entity_poly.type
_entity_poly.pdbx_seq_one_letter_code
_entity_poly.pdbx_strand_id
1 'polypeptide(L)'
;RDIGVTGVQTCALPIYPRVQAAWKWLGDHWTLDLNPGFELSRDPTAPYQGLFYYYQSMARALEVSGEDTIVDGDGRPHAWRQELAARLVSLQSRVDGSWINQNAPRWWEGNPVLATSYALSTLGSCRPR
;
A
#
# COMPACT_ATOMS: atom_id res chain seq x y z
N ARG A 1 17.46 -21.17 28.64
CA ARG A 1 16.55 -20.07 29.10
C ARG A 1 16.77 -18.88 28.19
N ASP A 2 15.71 -18.48 27.56
CA ASP A 2 15.64 -17.46 26.52
C ASP A 2 15.81 -16.02 27.02
N ILE A 3 16.90 -15.71 27.70
CA ILE A 3 17.21 -14.35 28.15
C ILE A 3 17.35 -13.41 26.95
N GLY A 4 17.90 -13.89 25.84
CA GLY A 4 18.02 -13.12 24.60
C GLY A 4 16.67 -12.79 23.96
N VAL A 5 15.73 -13.73 23.93
CA VAL A 5 14.35 -13.52 23.44
C VAL A 5 13.61 -12.55 24.35
N THR A 6 13.75 -12.67 25.66
CA THR A 6 13.13 -11.75 26.64
C THR A 6 13.70 -10.34 26.48
N GLY A 7 15.02 -10.17 26.27
CA GLY A 7 15.66 -8.89 26.02
C GLY A 7 15.17 -8.24 24.72
N VAL A 8 15.04 -9.01 23.64
CA VAL A 8 14.52 -8.53 22.36
C VAL A 8 13.04 -8.10 22.49
N GLN A 9 12.21 -8.88 23.20
CA GLN A 9 10.83 -8.50 23.48
C GLN A 9 10.74 -7.22 24.29
N THR A 10 11.58 -7.03 25.30
CA THR A 10 11.60 -5.80 26.11
C THR A 10 11.98 -4.58 25.28
N CYS A 11 12.94 -4.68 24.35
CA CYS A 11 13.30 -3.61 23.42
C CYS A 11 12.21 -3.31 22.39
N ALA A 12 11.43 -4.32 21.96
CA ALA A 12 10.36 -4.17 20.97
C ALA A 12 9.05 -3.65 21.57
N LEU A 13 8.77 -3.88 22.86
CA LEU A 13 7.52 -3.50 23.53
C LEU A 13 7.09 -2.03 23.34
N PRO A 14 7.99 -1.01 23.39
CA PRO A 14 7.59 0.38 23.15
C PRO A 14 7.15 0.67 21.72
N ILE A 15 7.59 -0.14 20.75
CA ILE A 15 7.31 0.04 19.32
C ILE A 15 6.03 -0.71 18.92
N TYR A 16 5.78 -1.87 19.49
CA TYR A 16 4.70 -2.77 19.10
C TYR A 16 3.29 -2.14 19.13
N PRO A 17 2.88 -1.39 20.18
CA PRO A 17 1.59 -0.71 20.18
C PRO A 17 1.46 0.33 19.06
N ARG A 18 2.56 0.99 18.68
CA ARG A 18 2.58 1.96 17.58
C ARG A 18 2.40 1.28 16.24
N VAL A 19 3.01 0.12 16.05
CA VAL A 19 2.84 -0.69 14.85
C VAL A 19 1.39 -1.17 14.73
N GLN A 20 0.80 -1.64 15.82
CA GLN A 20 -0.62 -2.05 15.85
C GLN A 20 -1.55 -0.88 15.52
N ALA A 21 -1.29 0.30 16.09
CA ALA A 21 -2.07 1.50 15.78
C ALA A 21 -1.96 1.89 14.30
N ALA A 22 -0.78 1.75 13.69
CA ALA A 22 -0.57 2.00 12.27
C ALA A 22 -1.33 0.99 11.39
N TRP A 23 -1.34 -0.28 11.76
CA TRP A 23 -2.13 -1.31 11.06
C TRP A 23 -3.61 -1.04 11.14
N LYS A 24 -4.08 -0.68 12.35
CA LYS A 24 -5.48 -0.30 12.52
C LYS A 24 -5.82 0.92 11.66
N TRP A 25 -4.98 1.94 11.65
CA TRP A 25 -5.19 3.13 10.82
C TRP A 25 -5.28 2.78 9.34
N LEU A 26 -4.36 1.93 8.86
CA LEU A 26 -4.36 1.48 7.47
C LEU A 26 -5.64 0.70 7.12
N GLY A 27 -6.12 -0.15 8.02
CA GLY A 27 -7.38 -0.85 7.85
C GLY A 27 -8.57 0.10 7.82
N ASP A 28 -8.66 1.01 8.79
CA ASP A 28 -9.76 2.00 8.87
C ASP A 28 -9.84 2.91 7.63
N HIS A 29 -8.71 3.07 6.90
CA HIS A 29 -8.60 3.88 5.69
C HIS A 29 -8.32 3.04 4.43
N TRP A 30 -8.68 1.76 4.47
CA TRP A 30 -8.42 0.86 3.35
C TRP A 30 -9.11 1.34 2.08
N THR A 31 -8.33 1.61 1.06
CA THR A 31 -8.80 1.96 -0.28
C THR A 31 -7.71 1.70 -1.31
N LEU A 32 -8.11 1.31 -2.51
CA LEU A 32 -7.26 1.19 -3.69
C LEU A 32 -7.63 2.21 -4.78
N ASP A 33 -8.58 3.10 -4.51
CA ASP A 33 -9.05 4.07 -5.50
C ASP A 33 -8.32 5.42 -5.40
N LEU A 34 -7.80 5.73 -4.23
CA LEU A 34 -7.12 6.99 -3.95
C LEU A 34 -6.01 6.80 -2.91
N ASN A 35 -5.19 7.83 -2.74
CA ASN A 35 -4.17 7.90 -1.70
C ASN A 35 -4.80 8.56 -0.45
N PRO A 36 -5.08 7.81 0.62
CA PRO A 36 -5.79 8.34 1.78
C PRO A 36 -5.01 9.46 2.47
N GLY A 37 -5.74 10.42 3.05
CA GLY A 37 -5.18 11.57 3.75
C GLY A 37 -5.12 12.86 2.92
N PHE A 38 -5.46 12.82 1.63
CA PHE A 38 -5.50 13.99 0.75
C PHE A 38 -6.92 14.54 0.52
N GLU A 39 -7.93 13.95 1.11
CA GLU A 39 -9.36 14.28 0.88
C GLU A 39 -9.72 15.69 1.36
N LEU A 40 -8.97 16.23 2.31
CA LEU A 40 -9.17 17.60 2.85
C LEU A 40 -8.58 18.69 1.96
N SER A 41 -7.88 18.33 0.90
CA SER A 41 -7.33 19.30 -0.05
C SER A 41 -8.44 19.94 -0.88
N ARG A 42 -8.27 21.22 -1.22
CA ARG A 42 -9.13 21.91 -2.17
C ARG A 42 -8.85 21.55 -3.64
N ASP A 43 -7.72 20.91 -3.89
CA ASP A 43 -7.34 20.40 -5.21
C ASP A 43 -8.07 19.07 -5.46
N PRO A 44 -8.98 18.99 -6.42
CA PRO A 44 -9.76 17.77 -6.71
C PRO A 44 -8.88 16.61 -7.19
N THR A 45 -7.65 16.87 -7.64
CA THR A 45 -6.70 15.84 -8.06
C THR A 45 -5.85 15.31 -6.89
N ALA A 46 -5.86 15.99 -5.74
CA ALA A 46 -5.01 15.64 -4.60
C ALA A 46 -5.19 14.20 -4.14
N PRO A 47 -6.40 13.62 -4.05
CA PRO A 47 -6.58 12.23 -3.61
C PRO A 47 -5.90 11.20 -4.52
N TYR A 48 -5.59 11.55 -5.74
CA TYR A 48 -4.94 10.66 -6.71
C TYR A 48 -3.43 10.86 -6.79
N GLN A 49 -2.89 11.88 -6.12
CA GLN A 49 -1.45 12.16 -6.16
C GLN A 49 -0.66 11.06 -5.46
N GLY A 50 0.42 10.60 -6.08
CA GLY A 50 1.29 9.59 -5.51
C GLY A 50 0.63 8.22 -5.35
N LEU A 51 -0.36 7.87 -6.17
CA LEU A 51 -1.15 6.65 -6.03
C LEU A 51 -0.29 5.39 -6.23
N PHE A 52 0.59 5.37 -7.22
CA PHE A 52 1.47 4.21 -7.45
C PHE A 52 2.55 4.09 -6.38
N TYR A 53 3.05 5.21 -5.87
CA TYR A 53 3.95 5.22 -4.72
C TYR A 53 3.25 4.69 -3.45
N TYR A 54 1.99 5.09 -3.23
CA TYR A 54 1.17 4.57 -2.15
C TYR A 54 1.01 3.04 -2.24
N TYR A 55 0.66 2.52 -3.42
CA TYR A 55 0.54 1.08 -3.64
C TYR A 55 1.82 0.32 -3.31
N GLN A 56 2.96 0.83 -3.78
CA GLN A 56 4.25 0.22 -3.51
C GLN A 56 4.60 0.21 -2.02
N SER A 57 4.42 1.36 -1.36
CA SER A 57 4.75 1.51 0.06
C SER A 57 3.87 0.62 0.93
N MET A 58 2.56 0.60 0.64
CA MET A 58 1.58 -0.24 1.34
C MET A 58 1.86 -1.72 1.12
N ALA A 59 2.05 -2.15 -0.12
CA ALA A 59 2.34 -3.55 -0.44
C ALA A 59 3.62 -4.03 0.26
N ARG A 60 4.65 -3.19 0.28
CA ARG A 60 5.91 -3.53 0.97
C ARG A 60 5.72 -3.67 2.47
N ALA A 61 4.96 -2.78 3.08
CA ALA A 61 4.66 -2.84 4.52
C ALA A 61 3.87 -4.11 4.86
N LEU A 62 2.83 -4.43 4.08
CA LEU A 62 2.01 -5.63 4.25
C LEU A 62 2.82 -6.92 4.00
N GLU A 63 3.69 -6.94 3.01
CA GLU A 63 4.58 -8.06 2.75
C GLU A 63 5.50 -8.35 3.94
N VAL A 64 6.09 -7.29 4.52
CA VAL A 64 7.00 -7.41 5.68
C VAL A 64 6.27 -7.82 6.95
N SER A 65 5.00 -7.40 7.13
CA SER A 65 4.19 -7.82 8.29
C SER A 65 3.91 -9.32 8.31
N GLY A 66 3.92 -9.95 7.14
CA GLY A 66 3.59 -11.38 7.01
C GLY A 66 2.10 -11.68 6.95
N GLU A 67 1.25 -10.67 7.04
CA GLU A 67 -0.20 -10.83 6.99
C GLU A 67 -0.69 -10.93 5.54
N ASP A 68 -1.56 -11.89 5.28
CA ASP A 68 -2.19 -12.07 3.95
C ASP A 68 -3.51 -11.32 3.82
N THR A 69 -4.07 -10.89 4.95
CA THR A 69 -5.32 -10.12 5.02
C THR A 69 -5.16 -8.88 5.89
N ILE A 70 -5.85 -7.82 5.51
CA ILE A 70 -6.08 -6.63 6.34
C ILE A 70 -7.58 -6.49 6.58
N VAL A 71 -7.98 -6.10 7.78
CA VAL A 71 -9.39 -5.88 8.14
C VAL A 71 -9.68 -4.39 8.11
N ASP A 72 -10.74 -4.00 7.39
CA ASP A 72 -11.15 -2.60 7.30
C ASP A 72 -11.92 -2.12 8.55
N GLY A 73 -12.27 -0.83 8.56
CA GLY A 73 -13.00 -0.22 9.68
C GLY A 73 -14.41 -0.80 9.90
N ASP A 74 -15.00 -1.46 8.91
CA ASP A 74 -16.29 -2.14 8.98
C ASP A 74 -16.15 -3.64 9.37
N GLY A 75 -14.93 -4.10 9.61
CA GLY A 75 -14.65 -5.48 9.96
C GLY A 75 -14.57 -6.45 8.78
N ARG A 76 -14.46 -5.94 7.54
CA ARG A 76 -14.34 -6.78 6.34
C ARG A 76 -12.87 -7.16 6.11
N PRO A 77 -12.59 -8.45 5.88
CA PRO A 77 -11.25 -8.87 5.51
C PRO A 77 -10.99 -8.59 4.02
N HIS A 78 -9.82 -8.04 3.73
CA HIS A 78 -9.30 -7.79 2.39
C HIS A 78 -8.10 -8.68 2.11
N ALA A 79 -8.18 -9.50 1.07
CA ALA A 79 -7.06 -10.26 0.54
C ALA A 79 -6.17 -9.33 -0.30
N TRP A 80 -5.39 -8.51 0.37
CA TRP A 80 -4.71 -7.36 -0.21
C TRP A 80 -3.86 -7.67 -1.45
N ARG A 81 -3.24 -8.86 -1.49
CA ARG A 81 -2.40 -9.26 -2.65
C ARG A 81 -3.24 -9.38 -3.91
N GLN A 82 -4.38 -10.05 -3.81
CA GLN A 82 -5.27 -10.28 -4.94
C GLN A 82 -5.98 -8.99 -5.35
N GLU A 83 -6.47 -8.21 -4.39
CA GLU A 83 -7.17 -6.96 -4.66
C GLU A 83 -6.25 -5.92 -5.31
N LEU A 84 -5.04 -5.76 -4.77
CA LEU A 84 -4.06 -4.82 -5.30
C LEU A 84 -3.53 -5.25 -6.68
N ALA A 85 -3.27 -6.54 -6.89
CA ALA A 85 -2.89 -7.05 -8.20
C ALA A 85 -4.00 -6.83 -9.23
N ALA A 86 -5.25 -7.13 -8.88
CA ALA A 86 -6.40 -6.89 -9.76
C ALA A 86 -6.55 -5.39 -10.08
N ARG A 87 -6.37 -4.52 -9.09
CA ARG A 87 -6.40 -3.06 -9.29
C ARG A 87 -5.32 -2.61 -10.26
N LEU A 88 -4.09 -3.05 -10.09
CA LEU A 88 -2.99 -2.71 -11.01
C LEU A 88 -3.27 -3.20 -12.44
N VAL A 89 -3.74 -4.42 -12.60
CA VAL A 89 -4.13 -4.94 -13.93
C VAL A 89 -5.22 -4.08 -14.56
N SER A 90 -6.18 -3.59 -13.79
CA SER A 90 -7.25 -2.71 -14.30
C SER A 90 -6.74 -1.34 -14.76
N LEU A 91 -5.62 -0.88 -14.19
CA LEU A 91 -5.00 0.42 -14.53
C LEU A 91 -3.95 0.32 -15.64
N GLN A 92 -3.59 -0.89 -16.06
CA GLN A 92 -2.57 -1.10 -17.08
C GLN A 92 -3.04 -0.63 -18.46
N SER A 93 -2.18 0.09 -19.15
CA SER A 93 -2.41 0.46 -20.55
C SER A 93 -2.51 -0.79 -21.43
N ARG A 94 -3.60 -0.90 -22.19
CA ARG A 94 -3.77 -1.99 -23.16
C ARG A 94 -3.00 -1.78 -24.45
N VAL A 95 -2.44 -0.59 -24.64
CA VAL A 95 -1.71 -0.24 -25.89
C VAL A 95 -0.26 -0.72 -25.80
N ASP A 96 0.41 -0.46 -24.68
CA ASP A 96 1.84 -0.71 -24.53
C ASP A 96 2.21 -1.44 -23.24
N GLY A 97 1.23 -1.77 -22.38
CA GLY A 97 1.44 -2.49 -21.13
C GLY A 97 2.02 -1.64 -20.00
N SER A 98 2.20 -0.33 -20.19
CA SER A 98 2.71 0.57 -19.18
C SER A 98 1.65 1.01 -18.17
N TRP A 99 2.08 1.70 -17.12
CA TRP A 99 1.22 2.42 -16.19
C TRP A 99 1.58 3.90 -16.17
N ILE A 100 0.57 4.71 -15.95
CA ILE A 100 0.68 6.16 -15.78
C ILE A 100 -0.47 6.64 -14.88
N ASN A 101 -0.21 7.60 -14.00
CA ASN A 101 -1.26 8.24 -13.22
C ASN A 101 -1.86 9.39 -14.04
N GLN A 102 -2.94 9.10 -14.75
CA GLN A 102 -3.63 10.08 -15.59
C GLN A 102 -4.40 11.14 -14.81
N ASN A 103 -4.88 10.79 -13.60
CA ASN A 103 -5.70 11.67 -12.77
C ASN A 103 -4.88 12.73 -12.04
N ALA A 104 -3.62 12.41 -11.71
CA ALA A 104 -2.72 13.30 -11.00
C ALA A 104 -1.26 12.98 -11.37
N PRO A 105 -0.75 13.56 -12.49
CA PRO A 105 0.60 13.27 -12.97
C PRO A 105 1.71 13.88 -12.10
N ARG A 106 1.34 14.53 -10.99
CA ARG A 106 2.26 15.12 -10.01
C ARG A 106 3.17 14.04 -9.42
N TRP A 107 4.30 14.44 -8.86
CA TRP A 107 5.30 13.53 -8.31
C TRP A 107 5.87 12.54 -9.35
N TRP A 108 5.93 12.98 -10.62
CA TRP A 108 6.43 12.21 -11.75
C TRP A 108 5.63 10.95 -12.11
N GLU A 109 4.50 10.72 -11.49
CA GLU A 109 3.65 9.57 -11.84
C GLU A 109 2.98 9.71 -13.22
N GLY A 110 3.07 10.88 -13.85
CA GLY A 110 2.83 11.07 -15.28
C GLY A 110 3.92 10.50 -16.19
N ASN A 111 5.06 10.09 -15.62
CA ASN A 111 6.13 9.43 -16.37
C ASN A 111 5.88 7.91 -16.37
N PRO A 112 5.68 7.29 -17.55
CA PRO A 112 5.37 5.85 -17.61
C PRO A 112 6.50 4.96 -17.10
N VAL A 113 7.76 5.38 -17.19
CA VAL A 113 8.89 4.60 -16.67
C VAL A 113 8.79 4.49 -15.15
N LEU A 114 8.53 5.60 -14.46
CA LEU A 114 8.44 5.62 -13.01
C LEU A 114 7.19 4.88 -12.51
N ALA A 115 6.02 5.20 -13.06
CA ALA A 115 4.76 4.56 -12.65
C ALA A 115 4.77 3.05 -12.93
N THR A 116 5.33 2.63 -14.07
CA THR A 116 5.51 1.20 -14.39
C THR A 116 6.47 0.52 -13.42
N SER A 117 7.55 1.19 -13.02
CA SER A 117 8.50 0.65 -12.04
C SER A 117 7.84 0.44 -10.67
N TYR A 118 7.01 1.38 -10.21
CA TYR A 118 6.23 1.23 -8.99
C TYR A 118 5.22 0.07 -9.10
N ALA A 119 4.50 -0.01 -10.22
CA ALA A 119 3.53 -1.07 -10.45
C ALA A 119 4.18 -2.47 -10.44
N LEU A 120 5.29 -2.63 -11.14
CA LEU A 120 6.04 -3.90 -11.16
C LEU A 120 6.59 -4.29 -9.79
N SER A 121 7.13 -3.33 -9.04
CA SER A 121 7.59 -3.55 -7.66
C SER A 121 6.43 -4.01 -6.75
N THR A 122 5.27 -3.35 -6.89
CA THR A 122 4.05 -3.69 -6.15
C THR A 122 3.57 -5.12 -6.49
N LEU A 123 3.51 -5.46 -7.78
CA LEU A 123 3.15 -6.81 -8.24
C LEU A 123 4.14 -7.87 -7.72
N GLY A 124 5.42 -7.51 -7.61
CA GLY A 124 6.43 -8.36 -6.97
C GLY A 124 6.05 -8.74 -5.54
N SER A 125 5.58 -7.77 -4.74
CA SER A 125 5.10 -8.00 -3.36
C SER A 125 3.75 -8.74 -3.30
N CYS A 126 2.96 -8.70 -4.37
CA CYS A 126 1.68 -9.43 -4.45
C CYS A 126 1.81 -10.91 -4.75
N ARG A 127 3.01 -11.43 -5.01
CA ARG A 127 3.21 -12.88 -5.27
C ARG A 127 2.74 -13.72 -4.08
N PRO A 128 2.09 -14.85 -4.32
CA PRO A 128 1.79 -15.81 -3.26
C PRO A 128 3.08 -16.26 -2.58
N ARG A 129 2.99 -16.50 -1.29
CA ARG A 129 4.08 -17.12 -0.53
C ARG A 129 4.04 -18.62 -0.65
#